data_a263afb4abdc44ee2fe449e98dfcc398
#
_entry.id   a263afb4abdc44ee2fe449e98dfcc398
#
_cell.length_a   1.000
_cell.length_b   1.000
_cell.length_c   1.000
_cell.angle_alpha   90.00
_cell.angle_beta   90.00
_cell.angle_gamma   90.00
#
_symmetry.space_group_name_H-M   'P 1'
#
loop_
_entity.id
_entity.type
_entity.pdbx_description
1 polymer ?
#
loop_
_entity_poly.entity_id
_entity_poly.type
_entity_poly.pdbx_seq_one_letter_code
_entity_poly.pdbx_strand_id
1 'polypeptide(L)'
;MSLIFSLAFIIGASLLATFFAQKLRQPAVVALIILGVTIGTPFLREIFLGPNVDFIKKIGEAGLICLMFLAGLEISWSMLYQEKKEAALVASFAAALPFILGFLAFTLLGFPFSTALLVGVCISVTAEATKARVLLGIKKLKTKVGSLMIGAGIIDDILGISSLFFISYFFAGSFKFDELFLLLAAIVAFFAGILVHKAVGRKMAKVKYLEKFLLFFVVPFFFVAMGIDFSFPSLAVSPFILLLIVLIAILGKIGGTLLTKPFLHLSFKKLYLIGWGMN
;
A
#
# COMPACT_ATOMS: atom_id res chain seq x y z
N MET A 1 15.77 -24.16 12.03
CA MET A 1 14.29 -24.12 12.17
C MET A 1 13.61 -24.77 10.98
N SER A 2 12.55 -25.56 11.20
CA SER A 2 11.77 -26.11 10.08
C SER A 2 10.88 -25.00 9.47
N LEU A 3 10.70 -25.04 8.16
CA LEU A 3 9.81 -24.11 7.45
C LEU A 3 8.38 -24.15 8.00
N ILE A 4 7.90 -25.35 8.32
CA ILE A 4 6.54 -25.55 8.87
C ILE A 4 6.38 -24.81 10.19
N PHE A 5 7.38 -24.83 11.07
CA PHE A 5 7.34 -24.07 12.31
C PHE A 5 7.25 -22.57 12.07
N SER A 6 8.08 -22.00 11.17
CA SER A 6 8.05 -20.57 10.84
C SER A 6 6.69 -20.14 10.28
N LEU A 7 6.11 -20.94 9.39
CA LEU A 7 4.78 -20.67 8.81
C LEU A 7 3.67 -20.73 9.87
N ALA A 8 3.66 -21.81 10.68
CA ALA A 8 2.66 -21.97 11.74
C ALA A 8 2.75 -20.85 12.78
N PHE A 9 3.99 -20.44 13.14
CA PHE A 9 4.23 -19.32 14.05
C PHE A 9 3.67 -18.01 13.50
N ILE A 10 3.99 -17.67 12.22
CA ILE A 10 3.50 -16.44 11.60
C ILE A 10 1.97 -16.44 11.54
N ILE A 11 1.34 -17.56 11.13
CA ILE A 11 -0.12 -17.67 11.09
C ILE A 11 -0.71 -17.46 12.48
N GLY A 12 -0.24 -18.20 13.48
CA GLY A 12 -0.73 -18.10 14.86
C GLY A 12 -0.55 -16.69 15.45
N ALA A 13 0.65 -16.10 15.30
CA ALA A 13 0.95 -14.75 15.75
C ALA A 13 0.10 -13.70 15.02
N SER A 14 -0.13 -13.86 13.71
CA SER A 14 -0.97 -12.96 12.91
C SER A 14 -2.44 -13.01 13.35
N LEU A 15 -2.97 -14.19 13.65
CA LEU A 15 -4.32 -14.36 14.16
C LEU A 15 -4.47 -13.68 15.53
N LEU A 16 -3.50 -13.88 16.44
CA LEU A 16 -3.48 -13.20 17.74
C LEU A 16 -3.38 -11.68 17.61
N ALA A 17 -2.46 -11.19 16.79
CA ALA A 17 -2.29 -9.76 16.53
C ALA A 17 -3.57 -9.14 15.96
N THR A 18 -4.22 -9.83 15.01
CA THR A 18 -5.49 -9.39 14.42
C THR A 18 -6.61 -9.36 15.47
N PHE A 19 -6.70 -10.38 16.32
CA PHE A 19 -7.67 -10.43 17.41
C PHE A 19 -7.51 -9.27 18.40
N PHE A 20 -6.27 -9.00 18.85
CA PHE A 20 -6.00 -7.87 19.76
C PHE A 20 -6.27 -6.53 19.09
N ALA A 21 -5.90 -6.35 17.82
CA ALA A 21 -6.20 -5.13 17.07
C ALA A 21 -7.71 -4.86 17.02
N GLN A 22 -8.51 -5.89 16.71
CA GLN A 22 -9.97 -5.76 16.68
C GLN A 22 -10.55 -5.40 18.04
N LYS A 23 -10.03 -5.99 19.13
CA LYS A 23 -10.44 -5.65 20.51
C LYS A 23 -10.11 -4.21 20.88
N LEU A 24 -8.99 -3.69 20.37
CA LEU A 24 -8.55 -2.29 20.55
C LEU A 24 -9.19 -1.34 19.51
N ARG A 25 -10.09 -1.82 18.66
CA ARG A 25 -10.71 -1.07 17.54
C ARG A 25 -9.68 -0.47 16.57
N GLN A 26 -8.52 -1.12 16.44
CA GLN A 26 -7.47 -0.73 15.51
C GLN A 26 -7.54 -1.58 14.23
N PRO A 27 -7.08 -1.04 13.08
CA PRO A 27 -6.95 -1.83 11.86
C PRO A 27 -5.98 -2.99 12.04
N ALA A 28 -6.37 -4.20 11.61
CA ALA A 28 -5.51 -5.38 11.68
C ALA A 28 -4.16 -5.21 10.97
N VAL A 29 -4.13 -4.41 9.90
CA VAL A 29 -2.91 -4.07 9.14
C VAL A 29 -1.81 -3.52 10.05
N VAL A 30 -2.14 -2.58 10.93
CA VAL A 30 -1.17 -1.95 11.85
C VAL A 30 -0.54 -3.00 12.76
N ALA A 31 -1.35 -3.87 13.34
CA ALA A 31 -0.86 -4.93 14.21
C ALA A 31 0.02 -5.95 13.47
N LEU A 32 -0.31 -6.27 12.23
CA LEU A 32 0.47 -7.19 11.40
C LEU A 32 1.83 -6.59 11.00
N ILE A 33 1.88 -5.30 10.66
CA ILE A 33 3.16 -4.62 10.39
C ILE A 33 4.01 -4.55 11.68
N ILE A 34 3.43 -4.16 12.81
CA ILE A 34 4.14 -4.14 14.11
C ILE A 34 4.66 -5.54 14.46
N LEU A 35 3.87 -6.59 14.24
CA LEU A 35 4.30 -7.97 14.42
C LEU A 35 5.53 -8.27 13.54
N GLY A 36 5.48 -7.88 12.26
CA GLY A 36 6.60 -8.04 11.33
C GLY A 36 7.85 -7.30 11.80
N VAL A 37 7.71 -6.03 12.21
CA VAL A 37 8.82 -5.22 12.78
C VAL A 37 9.42 -5.92 14.01
N THR A 38 8.58 -6.45 14.90
CA THR A 38 9.01 -7.15 16.11
C THR A 38 9.78 -8.42 15.78
N ILE A 39 9.22 -9.27 14.91
CA ILE A 39 9.86 -10.52 14.48
C ILE A 39 11.11 -10.24 13.62
N GLY A 40 11.14 -9.12 12.90
CA GLY A 40 12.27 -8.69 12.07
C GLY A 40 13.51 -8.27 12.87
N THR A 41 13.41 -8.07 14.21
CA THR A 41 14.58 -7.80 15.05
C THR A 41 15.59 -8.95 14.96
N PRO A 42 16.91 -8.71 14.96
CA PRO A 42 17.94 -9.73 14.72
C PRO A 42 17.74 -10.99 15.57
N PHE A 43 17.49 -10.83 16.85
CA PHE A 43 17.29 -11.93 17.80
C PHE A 43 16.05 -12.79 17.50
N LEU A 44 14.88 -12.14 17.33
CA LEU A 44 13.62 -12.88 17.06
C LEU A 44 13.58 -13.45 15.65
N ARG A 45 14.18 -12.74 14.68
CA ARG A 45 14.31 -13.21 13.30
C ARG A 45 15.05 -14.53 13.24
N GLU A 46 16.17 -14.67 13.94
CA GLU A 46 16.95 -15.90 13.97
C GLU A 46 16.17 -17.05 14.64
N ILE A 47 15.50 -16.78 15.76
CA ILE A 47 14.71 -17.78 16.52
C ILE A 47 13.49 -18.27 15.73
N PHE A 48 12.72 -17.39 15.12
CA PHE A 48 11.41 -17.74 14.56
C PHE A 48 11.44 -17.97 13.05
N LEU A 49 12.32 -17.28 12.32
CA LEU A 49 12.38 -17.34 10.87
C LEU A 49 13.62 -18.08 10.37
N GLY A 50 14.79 -17.83 10.96
CA GLY A 50 16.05 -18.44 10.55
C GLY A 50 16.31 -18.26 9.04
N PRO A 51 16.66 -19.36 8.32
CA PRO A 51 16.93 -19.32 6.87
C PRO A 51 15.66 -19.13 6.00
N ASN A 52 14.46 -19.16 6.61
CA ASN A 52 13.19 -19.18 5.87
C ASN A 52 12.68 -17.78 5.50
N VAL A 53 13.39 -16.70 5.85
CA VAL A 53 12.97 -15.31 5.62
C VAL A 53 12.61 -15.04 4.17
N ASP A 54 13.45 -15.45 3.22
CA ASP A 54 13.22 -15.20 1.80
C ASP A 54 11.99 -15.93 1.27
N PHE A 55 11.75 -17.14 1.76
CA PHE A 55 10.55 -17.88 1.41
C PHE A 55 9.28 -17.20 1.97
N ILE A 56 9.35 -16.70 3.20
CA ILE A 56 8.25 -15.96 3.84
C ILE A 56 7.95 -14.67 3.06
N LYS A 57 8.97 -13.96 2.57
CA LYS A 57 8.80 -12.78 1.71
C LYS A 57 8.11 -13.15 0.40
N LYS A 58 8.47 -14.26 -0.24
CA LYS A 58 7.79 -14.74 -1.45
C LYS A 58 6.31 -15.06 -1.22
N ILE A 59 5.97 -15.62 -0.05
CA ILE A 59 4.55 -15.77 0.34
C ILE A 59 3.90 -14.40 0.55
N GLY A 60 4.62 -13.42 1.09
CA GLY A 60 4.17 -12.05 1.22
C GLY A 60 3.84 -11.42 -0.14
N GLU A 61 4.67 -11.62 -1.16
CA GLU A 61 4.40 -11.19 -2.54
C GLU A 61 3.11 -11.82 -3.09
N ALA A 62 2.91 -13.12 -2.87
CA ALA A 62 1.65 -13.77 -3.20
C ALA A 62 0.47 -13.17 -2.40
N GLY A 63 0.71 -12.77 -1.15
CA GLY A 63 -0.25 -12.06 -0.31
C GLY A 63 -0.69 -10.73 -0.89
N LEU A 64 0.23 -9.95 -1.47
CA LEU A 64 -0.07 -8.71 -2.19
C LEU A 64 -1.00 -8.97 -3.39
N ILE A 65 -0.65 -9.95 -4.23
CA ILE A 65 -1.44 -10.33 -5.42
C ILE A 65 -2.86 -10.75 -4.99
N CYS A 66 -2.96 -11.58 -3.94
CA CYS A 66 -4.26 -12.00 -3.38
C CYS A 66 -5.06 -10.81 -2.84
N LEU A 67 -4.43 -9.88 -2.14
CA LEU A 67 -5.10 -8.69 -1.59
C LEU A 67 -5.64 -7.80 -2.70
N MET A 68 -4.87 -7.57 -3.76
CA MET A 68 -5.32 -6.80 -4.92
C MET A 68 -6.47 -7.48 -5.66
N PHE A 69 -6.42 -8.81 -5.81
CA PHE A 69 -7.53 -9.59 -6.34
C PHE A 69 -8.81 -9.42 -5.49
N LEU A 70 -8.69 -9.51 -4.16
CA LEU A 70 -9.80 -9.31 -3.24
C LEU A 70 -10.38 -7.89 -3.31
N ALA A 71 -9.52 -6.87 -3.42
CA ALA A 71 -9.96 -5.49 -3.64
C ALA A 71 -10.75 -5.36 -4.94
N GLY A 72 -10.29 -6.01 -6.01
CA GLY A 72 -10.99 -6.08 -7.30
C GLY A 72 -12.36 -6.77 -7.22
N LEU A 73 -12.48 -7.84 -6.40
CA LEU A 73 -13.78 -8.52 -6.18
C LEU A 73 -14.84 -7.62 -5.53
N GLU A 74 -14.44 -6.60 -4.80
CA GLU A 74 -15.36 -5.71 -4.11
C GLU A 74 -15.79 -4.50 -4.95
N ILE A 75 -15.11 -4.21 -6.05
CA ILE A 75 -15.34 -3.04 -6.91
C ILE A 75 -16.02 -3.45 -8.21
N SER A 76 -17.05 -2.70 -8.60
CA SER A 76 -17.67 -2.87 -9.91
C SER A 76 -16.98 -2.01 -10.97
N TRP A 77 -16.83 -2.56 -12.19
CA TRP A 77 -16.27 -1.84 -13.33
C TRP A 77 -16.98 -0.50 -13.63
N SER A 78 -18.30 -0.47 -13.46
CA SER A 78 -19.07 0.76 -13.67
C SER A 78 -18.68 1.88 -12.71
N MET A 79 -18.39 1.56 -11.45
CA MET A 79 -17.94 2.57 -10.46
C MET A 79 -16.58 3.16 -10.84
N LEU A 80 -15.60 2.32 -11.21
CA LEU A 80 -14.30 2.78 -11.65
C LEU A 80 -14.41 3.66 -12.91
N TYR A 81 -15.21 3.24 -13.88
CA TYR A 81 -15.36 3.96 -15.14
C TYR A 81 -16.04 5.32 -14.96
N GLN A 82 -17.06 5.40 -14.09
CA GLN A 82 -17.77 6.65 -13.80
C GLN A 82 -16.85 7.68 -13.11
N GLU A 83 -15.97 7.26 -12.21
CA GLU A 83 -15.13 8.14 -11.41
C GLU A 83 -13.72 8.36 -12.04
N LYS A 84 -13.43 7.81 -13.23
CA LYS A 84 -12.07 7.81 -13.81
C LYS A 84 -11.45 9.20 -13.96
N LYS A 85 -12.22 10.21 -14.35
CA LYS A 85 -11.72 11.59 -14.48
C LYS A 85 -11.43 12.22 -13.12
N GLU A 86 -12.33 12.03 -12.15
CA GLU A 86 -12.15 12.51 -10.79
C GLU A 86 -10.95 11.80 -10.12
N ALA A 87 -10.83 10.48 -10.33
CA ALA A 87 -9.72 9.67 -9.83
C ALA A 87 -8.37 10.13 -10.41
N ALA A 88 -8.30 10.38 -11.73
CA ALA A 88 -7.09 10.86 -12.38
C ALA A 88 -6.66 12.23 -11.87
N LEU A 89 -7.60 13.18 -11.72
CA LEU A 89 -7.31 14.50 -11.15
C LEU A 89 -6.80 14.37 -9.71
N VAL A 90 -7.49 13.61 -8.87
CA VAL A 90 -7.08 13.38 -7.48
C VAL A 90 -5.68 12.77 -7.41
N ALA A 91 -5.42 11.71 -8.19
CA ALA A 91 -4.11 11.04 -8.23
C ALA A 91 -3.00 12.01 -8.64
N SER A 92 -3.21 12.75 -9.75
CA SER A 92 -2.20 13.67 -10.27
C SER A 92 -1.83 14.77 -9.27
N PHE A 93 -2.80 15.41 -8.66
CA PHE A 93 -2.53 16.47 -7.68
C PHE A 93 -2.01 15.94 -6.35
N ALA A 94 -2.54 14.79 -5.88
CA ALA A 94 -2.09 14.13 -4.66
C ALA A 94 -0.69 13.51 -4.78
N ALA A 95 -0.22 13.20 -5.98
CA ALA A 95 1.15 12.78 -6.24
C ALA A 95 2.08 13.98 -6.48
N ALA A 96 1.65 14.96 -7.30
CA ALA A 96 2.50 16.08 -7.70
C ALA A 96 2.91 16.97 -6.51
N LEU A 97 1.98 17.31 -5.60
CA LEU A 97 2.31 18.21 -4.51
C LEU A 97 3.32 17.62 -3.51
N PRO A 98 3.17 16.42 -2.95
CA PRO A 98 4.20 15.84 -2.08
C PRO A 98 5.50 15.57 -2.82
N PHE A 99 5.48 15.21 -4.11
CA PHE A 99 6.67 15.11 -4.94
C PHE A 99 7.44 16.42 -4.99
N ILE A 100 6.77 17.52 -5.37
CA ILE A 100 7.40 18.85 -5.49
C ILE A 100 7.94 19.30 -4.14
N LEU A 101 7.16 19.17 -3.07
CA LEU A 101 7.58 19.56 -1.73
C LEU A 101 8.76 18.73 -1.24
N GLY A 102 8.74 17.42 -1.45
CA GLY A 102 9.84 16.52 -1.08
C GLY A 102 11.11 16.83 -1.87
N PHE A 103 11.00 16.95 -3.18
CA PHE A 103 12.12 17.29 -4.06
C PHE A 103 12.76 18.62 -3.67
N LEU A 104 11.96 19.68 -3.50
CA LEU A 104 12.45 21.00 -3.12
C LEU A 104 13.08 20.99 -1.72
N ALA A 105 12.43 20.37 -0.74
CA ALA A 105 12.97 20.30 0.62
C ALA A 105 14.35 19.63 0.67
N PHE A 106 14.51 18.50 -0.02
CA PHE A 106 15.79 17.78 -0.02
C PHE A 106 16.86 18.48 -0.87
N THR A 107 16.48 19.17 -1.94
CA THR A 107 17.39 20.01 -2.71
C THR A 107 17.89 21.19 -1.85
N LEU A 108 17.00 21.85 -1.10
CA LEU A 108 17.36 22.97 -0.20
C LEU A 108 18.21 22.52 0.99
N LEU A 109 18.06 21.29 1.43
CA LEU A 109 18.91 20.67 2.46
C LEU A 109 20.30 20.24 1.94
N GLY A 110 20.59 20.48 0.64
CA GLY A 110 21.91 20.19 0.05
C GLY A 110 22.11 18.75 -0.39
N PHE A 111 21.04 17.94 -0.47
CA PHE A 111 21.17 16.58 -0.98
C PHE A 111 21.39 16.57 -2.50
N PRO A 112 22.12 15.56 -3.05
CA PRO A 112 22.30 15.39 -4.49
C PRO A 112 20.95 15.34 -5.22
N PHE A 113 20.92 15.86 -6.45
CA PHE A 113 19.70 15.92 -7.28
C PHE A 113 18.99 14.56 -7.40
N SER A 114 19.75 13.47 -7.61
CA SER A 114 19.22 12.11 -7.71
C SER A 114 18.54 11.67 -6.41
N THR A 115 19.14 11.97 -5.26
CA THR A 115 18.57 11.65 -3.93
C THR A 115 17.30 12.46 -3.67
N ALA A 116 17.32 13.77 -3.95
CA ALA A 116 16.14 14.62 -3.80
C ALA A 116 14.98 14.15 -4.68
N LEU A 117 15.29 13.75 -5.92
CA LEU A 117 14.32 13.23 -6.87
C LEU A 117 13.71 11.89 -6.37
N LEU A 118 14.55 10.96 -5.91
CA LEU A 118 14.10 9.68 -5.34
C LEU A 118 13.21 9.89 -4.12
N VAL A 119 13.61 10.74 -3.19
CA VAL A 119 12.82 11.05 -2.00
C VAL A 119 11.48 11.67 -2.39
N GLY A 120 11.45 12.61 -3.33
CA GLY A 120 10.23 13.19 -3.84
C GLY A 120 9.26 12.14 -4.37
N VAL A 121 9.74 11.20 -5.21
CA VAL A 121 8.91 10.09 -5.72
C VAL A 121 8.45 9.17 -4.58
N CYS A 122 9.34 8.76 -3.69
CA CYS A 122 8.99 7.87 -2.57
C CYS A 122 7.91 8.48 -1.65
N ILE A 123 7.95 9.79 -1.40
CA ILE A 123 6.94 10.49 -0.60
C ILE A 123 5.62 10.63 -1.36
N SER A 124 5.66 10.72 -2.69
CA SER A 124 4.47 10.92 -3.52
C SER A 124 3.60 9.67 -3.66
N VAL A 125 4.21 8.49 -3.66
CA VAL A 125 3.50 7.21 -3.86
C VAL A 125 2.93 6.70 -2.53
N THR A 126 1.77 6.07 -2.57
CA THR A 126 1.08 5.50 -1.39
C THR A 126 0.83 4.01 -1.52
N ALA A 127 0.85 3.29 -0.41
CA ALA A 127 0.59 1.85 -0.37
C ALA A 127 -0.89 1.54 -0.61
N GLU A 128 -1.27 1.22 -1.86
CA GLU A 128 -2.64 0.91 -2.27
C GLU A 128 -3.21 -0.30 -1.54
N ALA A 129 -2.39 -1.33 -1.35
CA ALA A 129 -2.78 -2.54 -0.65
C ALA A 129 -3.26 -2.28 0.79
N THR A 130 -2.56 -1.40 1.52
CA THR A 130 -2.95 -0.99 2.88
C THR A 130 -4.28 -0.26 2.89
N LYS A 131 -4.47 0.67 1.97
CA LYS A 131 -5.69 1.45 1.76
C LYS A 131 -6.88 0.54 1.43
N ALA A 132 -6.71 -0.37 0.48
CA ALA A 132 -7.72 -1.34 0.11
C ALA A 132 -8.14 -2.21 1.32
N ARG A 133 -7.18 -2.70 2.10
CA ARG A 133 -7.45 -3.51 3.29
C ARG A 133 -8.21 -2.75 4.37
N VAL A 134 -7.85 -1.50 4.63
CA VAL A 134 -8.55 -0.64 5.60
C VAL A 134 -9.99 -0.38 5.14
N LEU A 135 -10.17 0.02 3.86
CA LEU A 135 -11.50 0.28 3.30
C LEU A 135 -12.41 -0.96 3.30
N LEU A 136 -11.85 -2.16 3.05
CA LEU A 136 -12.56 -3.43 3.21
C LEU A 136 -12.98 -3.64 4.66
N GLY A 137 -12.08 -3.44 5.62
CA GLY A 137 -12.34 -3.63 7.04
C GLY A 137 -13.46 -2.76 7.58
N ILE A 138 -13.53 -1.49 7.16
CA ILE A 138 -14.59 -0.53 7.56
C ILE A 138 -15.81 -0.55 6.63
N LYS A 139 -15.87 -1.45 5.64
CA LYS A 139 -16.96 -1.62 4.66
C LYS A 139 -17.28 -0.33 3.87
N LYS A 140 -16.26 0.48 3.59
CA LYS A 140 -16.42 1.76 2.84
C LYS A 140 -15.91 1.68 1.41
N LEU A 141 -15.37 0.55 0.97
CA LEU A 141 -14.81 0.37 -0.37
C LEU A 141 -15.83 0.69 -1.48
N LYS A 142 -17.09 0.29 -1.31
CA LYS A 142 -18.19 0.49 -2.28
C LYS A 142 -18.80 1.90 -2.25
N THR A 143 -18.32 2.80 -1.42
CA THR A 143 -18.81 4.20 -1.42
C THR A 143 -18.13 5.00 -2.53
N LYS A 144 -18.74 6.12 -2.97
CA LYS A 144 -18.14 7.02 -3.95
C LYS A 144 -16.72 7.46 -3.52
N VAL A 145 -16.52 7.79 -2.25
CA VAL A 145 -15.22 8.16 -1.71
C VAL A 145 -14.24 6.98 -1.77
N GLY A 146 -14.68 5.77 -1.36
CA GLY A 146 -13.84 4.58 -1.38
C GLY A 146 -13.42 4.17 -2.79
N SER A 147 -14.37 4.15 -3.76
CA SER A 147 -14.06 3.83 -5.16
C SER A 147 -13.15 4.87 -5.80
N LEU A 148 -13.33 6.15 -5.46
CA LEU A 148 -12.47 7.23 -5.93
C LEU A 148 -11.05 7.10 -5.36
N MET A 149 -10.91 6.77 -4.08
CA MET A 149 -9.61 6.53 -3.44
C MET A 149 -8.86 5.37 -4.08
N ILE A 150 -9.54 4.25 -4.36
CA ILE A 150 -8.93 3.09 -5.03
C ILE A 150 -8.58 3.42 -6.49
N GLY A 151 -9.49 4.06 -7.22
CA GLY A 151 -9.22 4.47 -8.60
C GLY A 151 -8.03 5.45 -8.70
N ALA A 152 -7.94 6.40 -7.79
CA ALA A 152 -6.81 7.32 -7.70
C ALA A 152 -5.52 6.60 -7.32
N GLY A 153 -5.59 5.60 -6.42
CA GLY A 153 -4.43 4.81 -6.02
C GLY A 153 -3.83 3.98 -7.14
N ILE A 154 -4.66 3.35 -7.99
CA ILE A 154 -4.17 2.62 -9.17
C ILE A 154 -3.37 3.54 -10.09
N ILE A 155 -3.86 4.78 -10.28
CA ILE A 155 -3.16 5.77 -11.11
C ILE A 155 -1.88 6.23 -10.41
N ASP A 156 -1.91 6.45 -9.09
CA ASP A 156 -0.75 6.78 -8.26
C ASP A 156 0.35 5.71 -8.38
N ASP A 157 -0.03 4.42 -8.32
CA ASP A 157 0.89 3.30 -8.51
C ASP A 157 1.55 3.33 -9.91
N ILE A 158 0.76 3.53 -10.97
CA ILE A 158 1.29 3.64 -12.33
C ILE A 158 2.26 4.83 -12.46
N LEU A 159 1.92 5.98 -11.89
CA LEU A 159 2.79 7.16 -11.88
C LEU A 159 4.08 6.90 -11.08
N GLY A 160 3.97 6.26 -9.91
CA GLY A 160 5.11 5.91 -9.06
C GLY A 160 6.09 4.99 -9.76
N ILE A 161 5.59 3.93 -10.40
CA ILE A 161 6.44 2.97 -11.12
C ILE A 161 7.09 3.61 -12.32
N SER A 162 6.30 4.36 -13.11
CA SER A 162 6.86 5.07 -14.25
C SER A 162 7.99 5.99 -13.80
N SER A 163 7.80 6.71 -12.71
CA SER A 163 8.82 7.60 -12.14
C SER A 163 10.05 6.84 -11.66
N LEU A 164 9.86 5.73 -10.92
CA LEU A 164 10.98 4.88 -10.46
C LEU A 164 11.71 4.24 -11.65
N PHE A 165 10.99 3.81 -12.68
CA PHE A 165 11.61 3.30 -13.92
C PHE A 165 12.52 4.35 -14.55
N PHE A 166 12.03 5.58 -14.75
CA PHE A 166 12.84 6.67 -15.31
C PHE A 166 14.06 6.96 -14.46
N ILE A 167 13.90 7.05 -13.13
CA ILE A 167 15.01 7.33 -12.22
C ILE A 167 16.05 6.20 -12.26
N SER A 168 15.62 4.94 -12.21
CA SER A 168 16.52 3.79 -12.26
C SER A 168 17.26 3.72 -13.58
N TYR A 169 16.59 3.99 -14.70
CA TYR A 169 17.21 4.00 -16.02
C TYR A 169 18.27 5.09 -16.15
N PHE A 170 17.98 6.31 -15.71
CA PHE A 170 18.91 7.45 -15.88
C PHE A 170 20.03 7.50 -14.85
N PHE A 171 19.82 7.00 -13.62
CA PHE A 171 20.79 7.16 -12.53
C PHE A 171 21.43 5.87 -12.03
N ALA A 172 20.76 4.73 -12.12
CA ALA A 172 21.27 3.46 -11.60
C ALA A 172 21.79 2.51 -12.71
N GLY A 173 21.41 2.73 -13.96
CA GLY A 173 21.81 1.86 -15.10
C GLY A 173 21.32 0.40 -14.99
N SER A 174 20.55 0.06 -13.96
CA SER A 174 20.02 -1.28 -13.72
C SER A 174 18.57 -1.20 -13.23
N PHE A 175 17.74 -2.07 -13.78
CA PHE A 175 16.33 -2.19 -13.43
C PHE A 175 16.03 -3.59 -12.89
N LYS A 176 15.35 -3.68 -11.76
CA LYS A 176 14.91 -4.98 -11.21
C LYS A 176 13.57 -5.37 -11.82
N PHE A 177 13.63 -6.25 -12.79
CA PHE A 177 12.44 -6.79 -13.46
C PHE A 177 11.47 -7.48 -12.52
N ASP A 178 11.95 -8.09 -11.43
CA ASP A 178 11.12 -8.81 -10.47
C ASP A 178 10.12 -7.88 -9.75
N GLU A 179 10.54 -6.67 -9.39
CA GLU A 179 9.67 -5.68 -8.74
C GLU A 179 8.58 -5.18 -9.70
N LEU A 180 8.94 -4.93 -10.96
CA LEU A 180 7.96 -4.57 -12.00
C LEU A 180 6.97 -5.71 -12.24
N PHE A 181 7.47 -6.97 -12.32
CA PHE A 181 6.62 -8.13 -12.53
C PHE A 181 5.60 -8.30 -11.41
N LEU A 182 6.03 -8.21 -10.16
CA LEU A 182 5.15 -8.31 -8.98
C LEU A 182 4.03 -7.28 -9.03
N LEU A 183 4.36 -6.07 -9.41
CA LEU A 183 3.40 -4.98 -9.48
C LEU A 183 2.41 -5.15 -10.64
N LEU A 184 2.92 -5.49 -11.84
CA LEU A 184 2.03 -5.82 -12.96
C LEU A 184 1.11 -6.99 -12.60
N ALA A 185 1.62 -8.01 -11.91
CA ALA A 185 0.82 -9.14 -11.42
C ALA A 185 -0.26 -8.67 -10.43
N ALA A 186 0.06 -7.74 -9.53
CA ALA A 186 -0.91 -7.16 -8.59
C ALA A 186 -2.01 -6.36 -9.32
N ILE A 187 -1.65 -5.55 -10.33
CA ILE A 187 -2.60 -4.81 -11.16
C ILE A 187 -3.50 -5.79 -11.94
N VAL A 188 -2.90 -6.79 -12.59
CA VAL A 188 -3.66 -7.83 -13.33
C VAL A 188 -4.61 -8.57 -12.40
N ALA A 189 -4.17 -8.92 -11.18
CA ALA A 189 -5.00 -9.57 -10.18
C ALA A 189 -6.20 -8.70 -9.77
N PHE A 190 -5.99 -7.39 -9.60
CA PHE A 190 -7.07 -6.45 -9.32
C PHE A 190 -8.15 -6.46 -10.42
N PHE A 191 -7.76 -6.33 -11.68
CA PHE A 191 -8.69 -6.39 -12.80
C PHE A 191 -9.34 -7.77 -12.96
N ALA A 192 -8.60 -8.86 -12.70
CA ALA A 192 -9.15 -10.20 -12.65
C ALA A 192 -10.24 -10.33 -11.58
N GLY A 193 -10.04 -9.73 -10.39
CA GLY A 193 -11.05 -9.63 -9.34
C GLY A 193 -12.34 -8.96 -9.82
N ILE A 194 -12.24 -7.82 -10.52
CA ILE A 194 -13.40 -7.11 -11.10
C ILE A 194 -14.12 -8.00 -12.13
N LEU A 195 -13.38 -8.70 -12.98
CA LEU A 195 -13.98 -9.60 -13.98
C LEU A 195 -14.72 -10.75 -13.32
N VAL A 196 -14.13 -11.37 -12.29
CA VAL A 196 -14.76 -12.43 -11.49
C VAL A 196 -16.01 -11.90 -10.79
N HIS A 197 -15.95 -10.68 -10.21
CA HIS A 197 -17.13 -10.04 -9.63
C HIS A 197 -18.28 -9.95 -10.64
N LYS A 198 -18.00 -9.52 -11.87
CA LYS A 198 -18.98 -9.41 -12.96
C LYS A 198 -19.53 -10.79 -13.37
N ALA A 199 -18.67 -11.81 -13.48
CA ALA A 199 -19.02 -13.15 -13.91
C ALA A 199 -19.84 -13.94 -12.88
N VAL A 200 -19.46 -13.84 -11.59
CA VAL A 200 -20.07 -14.61 -10.49
C VAL A 200 -21.42 -14.01 -10.06
N GLY A 201 -21.59 -12.68 -10.15
CA GLY A 201 -22.82 -11.97 -9.85
C GLY A 201 -23.45 -12.40 -8.51
N ARG A 202 -24.69 -12.95 -8.55
CA ARG A 202 -25.44 -13.36 -7.34
C ARG A 202 -24.86 -14.58 -6.61
N LYS A 203 -23.94 -15.36 -7.21
CA LYS A 203 -23.31 -16.55 -6.60
C LYS A 203 -22.12 -16.22 -5.71
N MET A 204 -21.99 -14.97 -5.26
CA MET A 204 -20.91 -14.47 -4.40
C MET A 204 -20.74 -15.25 -3.06
N ALA A 205 -21.74 -16.02 -2.61
CA ALA A 205 -21.62 -16.77 -1.36
C ALA A 205 -20.42 -17.74 -1.36
N LYS A 206 -20.13 -18.40 -2.49
CA LYS A 206 -18.99 -19.33 -2.63
C LYS A 206 -17.63 -18.58 -2.60
N VAL A 207 -17.60 -17.35 -3.14
CA VAL A 207 -16.41 -16.51 -3.18
C VAL A 207 -16.03 -16.00 -1.78
N LYS A 208 -17.04 -15.80 -0.90
CA LYS A 208 -16.81 -15.35 0.48
C LYS A 208 -15.97 -16.31 1.33
N TYR A 209 -16.02 -17.61 1.07
CA TYR A 209 -15.15 -18.57 1.76
C TYR A 209 -13.69 -18.41 1.30
N LEU A 210 -13.46 -18.28 0.00
CA LEU A 210 -12.14 -18.01 -0.56
C LEU A 210 -11.60 -16.67 -0.04
N GLU A 211 -12.43 -15.63 -0.05
CA GLU A 211 -12.08 -14.32 0.50
C GLU A 211 -11.60 -14.41 1.95
N LYS A 212 -12.38 -15.07 2.82
CA LYS A 212 -12.00 -15.27 4.22
C LYS A 212 -10.69 -16.04 4.34
N PHE A 213 -10.55 -17.14 3.59
CA PHE A 213 -9.31 -17.93 3.60
C PHE A 213 -8.10 -17.07 3.22
N LEU A 214 -8.16 -16.34 2.12
CA LEU A 214 -7.05 -15.50 1.68
C LEU A 214 -6.75 -14.38 2.69
N LEU A 215 -7.77 -13.73 3.24
CA LEU A 215 -7.61 -12.66 4.23
C LEU A 215 -6.98 -13.13 5.55
N PHE A 216 -7.23 -14.37 5.96
CA PHE A 216 -6.72 -14.88 7.24
C PHE A 216 -5.40 -15.64 7.11
N PHE A 217 -5.14 -16.29 5.97
CA PHE A 217 -4.00 -17.19 5.84
C PHE A 217 -2.91 -16.70 4.89
N VAL A 218 -3.24 -15.89 3.88
CA VAL A 218 -2.25 -15.47 2.86
C VAL A 218 -1.91 -13.98 2.99
N VAL A 219 -2.89 -13.12 3.07
CA VAL A 219 -2.70 -11.66 3.16
C VAL A 219 -1.87 -11.22 4.38
N PRO A 220 -1.96 -11.85 5.57
CA PRO A 220 -1.12 -11.48 6.70
C PRO A 220 0.38 -11.57 6.44
N PHE A 221 0.83 -12.53 5.62
CA PHE A 221 2.24 -12.66 5.26
C PHE A 221 2.78 -11.43 4.55
N PHE A 222 1.97 -10.76 3.72
CA PHE A 222 2.36 -9.53 3.05
C PHE A 222 2.71 -8.43 4.06
N PHE A 223 1.84 -8.17 5.04
CA PHE A 223 2.07 -7.11 6.02
C PHE A 223 3.18 -7.47 7.02
N VAL A 224 3.28 -8.73 7.39
CA VAL A 224 4.38 -9.22 8.23
C VAL A 224 5.71 -9.11 7.48
N ALA A 225 5.78 -9.49 6.20
CA ALA A 225 6.98 -9.37 5.38
C ALA A 225 7.44 -7.91 5.26
N MET A 226 6.52 -6.95 5.05
CA MET A 226 6.84 -5.52 5.07
C MET A 226 7.50 -5.08 6.38
N GLY A 227 6.98 -5.58 7.52
CA GLY A 227 7.55 -5.27 8.83
C GLY A 227 8.92 -5.91 9.06
N ILE A 228 9.16 -7.12 8.56
CA ILE A 228 10.46 -7.81 8.70
C ILE A 228 11.60 -7.03 8.04
N ASP A 229 11.33 -6.30 6.97
CA ASP A 229 12.31 -5.49 6.26
C ASP A 229 12.61 -4.14 6.93
N PHE A 230 11.90 -3.82 8.00
CA PHE A 230 12.13 -2.59 8.73
C PHE A 230 13.51 -2.58 9.42
N SER A 231 14.31 -1.57 9.11
CA SER A 231 15.65 -1.40 9.66
C SER A 231 15.66 -0.35 10.78
N PHE A 232 15.87 -0.78 12.03
CA PHE A 232 16.01 0.14 13.16
C PHE A 232 17.17 1.14 13.02
N PRO A 233 18.37 0.76 12.48
CA PRO A 233 19.41 1.73 12.21
C PRO A 233 19.00 2.87 11.27
N SER A 234 18.00 2.64 10.39
CA SER A 234 17.46 3.69 9.53
C SER A 234 16.72 4.79 10.31
N LEU A 235 16.28 4.52 11.54
CA LEU A 235 15.73 5.54 12.45
C LEU A 235 16.80 6.44 13.08
N ALA A 236 18.08 6.05 13.04
CA ALA A 236 19.18 6.89 13.48
C ALA A 236 19.48 8.07 12.52
N VAL A 237 18.82 8.09 11.35
CA VAL A 237 18.72 9.28 10.51
C VAL A 237 18.10 10.40 11.34
N SER A 238 18.63 11.63 11.16
CA SER A 238 18.18 12.80 11.92
C SER A 238 16.65 12.81 12.15
N PRO A 239 16.18 12.88 13.40
CA PRO A 239 14.76 12.94 13.72
C PRO A 239 14.04 14.09 13.00
N PHE A 240 14.77 15.17 12.70
CA PHE A 240 14.27 16.29 11.90
C PHE A 240 13.90 15.87 10.47
N ILE A 241 14.77 15.08 9.81
CA ILE A 241 14.51 14.60 8.44
C ILE A 241 13.29 13.65 8.44
N LEU A 242 13.18 12.77 9.42
CA LEU A 242 12.02 11.87 9.55
C LEU A 242 10.72 12.66 9.74
N LEU A 243 10.72 13.64 10.64
CA LEU A 243 9.57 14.50 10.87
C LEU A 243 9.19 15.28 9.60
N LEU A 244 10.18 15.82 8.89
CA LEU A 244 9.99 16.55 7.64
C LEU A 244 9.35 15.68 6.57
N ILE A 245 9.82 14.44 6.37
CA ILE A 245 9.25 13.47 5.43
C ILE A 245 7.79 13.21 5.76
N VAL A 246 7.48 12.92 7.04
CA VAL A 246 6.10 12.65 7.49
C VAL A 246 5.19 13.87 7.26
N LEU A 247 5.67 15.06 7.60
CA LEU A 247 4.89 16.28 7.40
C LEU A 247 4.63 16.56 5.93
N ILE A 248 5.65 16.41 5.06
CA ILE A 248 5.50 16.59 3.61
C ILE A 248 4.53 15.56 3.04
N ALA A 249 4.63 14.28 3.45
CA ALA A 249 3.73 13.24 2.99
C ALA A 249 2.27 13.59 3.35
N ILE A 250 2.00 13.89 4.61
CA ILE A 250 0.64 14.18 5.09
C ILE A 250 0.11 15.47 4.46
N LEU A 251 0.82 16.57 4.59
CA LEU A 251 0.37 17.89 4.12
C LEU A 251 0.31 17.94 2.59
N GLY A 252 1.26 17.29 1.91
CA GLY A 252 1.31 17.18 0.46
C GLY A 252 0.11 16.43 -0.11
N LYS A 253 -0.22 15.25 0.42
CA LYS A 253 -1.38 14.46 -0.03
C LYS A 253 -2.71 15.19 0.25
N ILE A 254 -2.89 15.71 1.45
CA ILE A 254 -4.10 16.44 1.82
C ILE A 254 -4.22 17.73 0.97
N GLY A 255 -3.14 18.52 0.89
CA GLY A 255 -3.11 19.76 0.11
C GLY A 255 -3.34 19.48 -1.37
N GLY A 256 -2.64 18.51 -1.96
CA GLY A 256 -2.83 18.09 -3.35
C GLY A 256 -4.27 17.70 -3.65
N THR A 257 -4.88 16.89 -2.77
CA THR A 257 -6.29 16.52 -2.93
C THR A 257 -7.22 17.73 -2.81
N LEU A 258 -6.98 18.66 -1.89
CA LEU A 258 -7.77 19.87 -1.73
C LEU A 258 -7.63 20.83 -2.92
N LEU A 259 -6.46 20.88 -3.57
CA LEU A 259 -6.24 21.68 -4.78
C LEU A 259 -7.11 21.22 -5.97
N THR A 260 -7.66 20.00 -5.93
CA THR A 260 -8.61 19.53 -6.96
C THR A 260 -10.01 20.15 -6.82
N LYS A 261 -10.29 20.89 -5.73
CA LYS A 261 -11.62 21.46 -5.45
C LYS A 261 -12.22 22.30 -6.60
N PRO A 262 -11.45 23.16 -7.31
CA PRO A 262 -12.00 23.94 -8.44
C PRO A 262 -12.47 23.07 -9.60
N PHE A 263 -11.89 21.89 -9.76
CA PHE A 263 -12.15 20.96 -10.88
C PHE A 263 -13.19 19.88 -10.53
N LEU A 264 -13.44 19.66 -9.22
CA LEU A 264 -14.30 18.58 -8.74
C LEU A 264 -15.50 19.12 -7.96
N HIS A 265 -16.68 18.60 -8.28
CA HIS A 265 -17.93 18.93 -7.59
C HIS A 265 -18.06 18.14 -6.26
N LEU A 266 -16.95 18.02 -5.51
CA LEU A 266 -16.90 17.38 -4.21
C LEU A 266 -16.80 18.41 -3.09
N SER A 267 -17.40 18.12 -1.93
CA SER A 267 -17.28 18.99 -0.75
C SER A 267 -15.85 18.93 -0.19
N PHE A 268 -15.39 20.04 0.44
CA PHE A 268 -14.10 20.08 1.12
C PHE A 268 -13.92 18.92 2.10
N LYS A 269 -14.97 18.55 2.85
CA LYS A 269 -14.92 17.43 3.78
C LYS A 269 -14.61 16.09 3.09
N LYS A 270 -15.18 15.85 1.90
CA LYS A 270 -14.90 14.62 1.13
C LYS A 270 -13.48 14.63 0.58
N LEU A 271 -13.01 15.75 0.03
CA LEU A 271 -11.64 15.88 -0.47
C LEU A 271 -10.61 15.73 0.66
N TYR A 272 -10.86 16.32 1.82
CA TYR A 272 -10.02 16.15 3.00
C TYR A 272 -9.95 14.68 3.46
N LEU A 273 -11.10 13.98 3.49
CA LEU A 273 -11.13 12.53 3.80
C LEU A 273 -10.39 11.69 2.77
N ILE A 274 -10.48 12.05 1.48
CA ILE A 274 -9.73 11.37 0.41
C ILE A 274 -8.23 11.62 0.61
N GLY A 275 -7.81 12.85 0.86
CA GLY A 275 -6.40 13.19 1.11
C GLY A 275 -5.81 12.44 2.32
N TRP A 276 -6.56 12.32 3.40
CA TRP A 276 -6.17 11.48 4.54
C TRP A 276 -6.11 10.00 4.17
N GLY A 277 -7.08 9.51 3.43
CA GLY A 277 -7.13 8.10 3.04
C GLY A 277 -6.09 7.75 1.97
N MET A 278 -5.51 8.73 1.29
CA MET A 278 -4.40 8.53 0.36
C MET A 278 -3.03 8.60 1.05
N ASN A 279 -2.97 8.84 2.35
CA ASN A 279 -1.79 8.67 3.17
C ASN A 279 -1.74 7.29 3.77
#